data_b3eff0e5c6cbbed724a6c7affa2c0fc2
#
_entry.id   b3eff0e5c6cbbed724a6c7affa2c0fc2
#
_cell.length_a   1.000
_cell.length_b   1.000
_cell.length_c   1.000
_cell.angle_alpha   90.00
_cell.angle_beta   90.00
_cell.angle_gamma   90.00
#
_symmetry.space_group_name_H-M   'P 1'
#
loop_
_entity.id
_entity.type
_entity.pdbx_description
1 polymer ?
#
loop_
_entity_poly.entity_id
_entity_poly.type
_entity_poly.pdbx_seq_one_letter_code
_entity_poly.pdbx_strand_id
1 'polypeptide(L)'
;VAKELEKYDVKVKIVEPDEDRCAYLVDVLPHCKIVHGDATDSDIMEEEAVGVDAFAALSDRSETNILSCLMSKEYGVLKTIAEVENIQFVHEAERLNIGSIINKKLLASSRIFQMLLDSEQDNARCLALADAEVAEVVIKEGSPLCSKDVKDLKIPDAFTLAGLVRNGKGMLVKGDTRLQAGDHVVVFCMHGSFHKVE
;
A
#
# COMPACT_ATOMS: atom_id res chain seq x y z
N VAL A 1 -3.38 -15.39 2.17
CA VAL A 1 -2.92 -14.54 3.29
C VAL A 1 -2.67 -15.43 4.50
N ALA A 2 -3.68 -16.11 5.09
CA ALA A 2 -3.53 -16.90 6.31
C ALA A 2 -2.39 -17.93 6.22
N LYS A 3 -2.35 -18.74 5.15
CA LYS A 3 -1.27 -19.72 4.91
C LYS A 3 0.14 -19.10 4.88
N GLU A 4 0.25 -17.85 4.47
CA GLU A 4 1.54 -17.14 4.49
C GLU A 4 1.87 -16.66 5.91
N LEU A 5 0.86 -16.19 6.66
CA LEU A 5 1.03 -15.75 8.04
C LEU A 5 1.40 -16.90 8.99
N GLU A 6 0.96 -18.14 8.72
CA GLU A 6 1.37 -19.32 9.50
C GLU A 6 2.89 -19.58 9.51
N LYS A 7 3.63 -19.01 8.56
CA LYS A 7 5.10 -19.13 8.52
C LYS A 7 5.79 -18.23 9.56
N TYR A 8 5.05 -17.33 10.16
CA TYR A 8 5.53 -16.40 11.16
C TYR A 8 4.87 -16.72 12.50
N ASP A 9 5.45 -16.26 13.60
CA ASP A 9 4.86 -16.46 14.94
C ASP A 9 3.69 -15.47 15.17
N VAL A 10 2.62 -15.63 14.38
CA VAL A 10 1.42 -14.81 14.41
C VAL A 10 0.20 -15.70 14.61
N LYS A 11 -0.61 -15.38 15.63
CA LYS A 11 -1.89 -16.05 15.83
C LYS A 11 -2.92 -15.52 14.84
N VAL A 12 -3.48 -16.40 14.03
CA VAL A 12 -4.47 -16.06 13.01
C VAL A 12 -5.83 -16.60 13.40
N LYS A 13 -6.85 -15.72 13.32
CA LYS A 13 -8.27 -16.09 13.37
C LYS A 13 -8.89 -15.82 12.01
N ILE A 14 -9.81 -16.65 11.58
CA ILE A 14 -10.58 -16.46 10.33
C ILE A 14 -12.05 -16.54 10.70
N VAL A 15 -12.80 -15.49 10.35
CA VAL A 15 -14.27 -15.46 10.43
C VAL A 15 -14.79 -15.73 9.02
N GLU A 16 -15.57 -16.80 8.87
CA GLU A 16 -16.10 -17.27 7.59
C GLU A 16 -17.57 -17.63 7.74
N PRO A 17 -18.48 -17.06 6.93
CA PRO A 17 -19.90 -17.34 7.05
C PRO A 17 -20.35 -18.67 6.42
N ASP A 18 -19.54 -19.26 5.55
CA ASP A 18 -19.85 -20.52 4.87
C ASP A 18 -19.34 -21.72 5.68
N GLU A 19 -20.27 -22.61 6.09
CA GLU A 19 -19.96 -23.77 6.94
C GLU A 19 -19.06 -24.79 6.22
N ASP A 20 -19.32 -25.06 4.95
CA ASP A 20 -18.50 -26.01 4.16
C ASP A 20 -17.09 -25.48 3.98
N ARG A 21 -16.97 -24.15 3.81
CA ARG A 21 -15.69 -23.49 3.73
C ARG A 21 -14.95 -23.46 5.07
N CYS A 22 -15.66 -23.31 6.18
CA CYS A 22 -15.07 -23.47 7.52
C CYS A 22 -14.48 -24.88 7.69
N ALA A 23 -15.21 -25.92 7.34
CA ALA A 23 -14.74 -27.29 7.39
C ALA A 23 -13.45 -27.50 6.56
N TYR A 24 -13.46 -27.02 5.33
CA TYR A 24 -12.25 -27.03 4.48
C TYR A 24 -11.07 -26.25 5.09
N LEU A 25 -11.32 -25.09 5.67
CA LEU A 25 -10.25 -24.26 6.26
C LEU A 25 -9.60 -24.92 7.49
N VAL A 26 -10.37 -25.64 8.30
CA VAL A 26 -9.83 -26.41 9.44
C VAL A 26 -8.80 -27.45 8.96
N ASP A 27 -9.06 -28.11 7.84
CA ASP A 27 -8.16 -29.13 7.30
C ASP A 27 -6.87 -28.53 6.70
N VAL A 28 -6.95 -27.35 6.06
CA VAL A 28 -5.82 -26.76 5.33
C VAL A 28 -5.01 -25.74 6.14
N LEU A 29 -5.55 -25.26 7.28
CA LEU A 29 -4.94 -24.26 8.15
C LEU A 29 -4.99 -24.71 9.62
N PRO A 30 -4.22 -25.74 9.99
CA PRO A 30 -4.34 -26.39 11.30
C PRO A 30 -3.92 -25.49 12.49
N HIS A 31 -3.22 -24.40 12.21
CA HIS A 31 -2.75 -23.45 13.25
C HIS A 31 -3.60 -22.18 13.34
N CYS A 32 -4.64 -22.04 12.51
CA CYS A 32 -5.57 -20.92 12.55
C CYS A 32 -6.82 -21.26 13.38
N LYS A 33 -7.34 -20.30 14.14
CA LYS A 33 -8.69 -20.41 14.74
C LYS A 33 -9.70 -20.11 13.64
N ILE A 34 -10.57 -21.05 13.32
CA ILE A 34 -11.69 -20.85 12.38
C ILE A 34 -12.96 -20.57 13.19
N VAL A 35 -13.65 -19.50 12.88
CA VAL A 35 -14.90 -19.06 13.49
C VAL A 35 -15.97 -19.04 12.40
N HIS A 36 -17.01 -19.84 12.55
CA HIS A 36 -18.18 -19.78 11.68
C HIS A 36 -19.05 -18.59 12.08
N GLY A 37 -19.18 -17.60 11.22
CA GLY A 37 -19.95 -16.39 11.48
C GLY A 37 -19.72 -15.30 10.45
N ASP A 38 -20.54 -14.25 10.52
CA ASP A 38 -20.43 -13.06 9.66
C ASP A 38 -19.69 -11.95 10.39
N ALA A 39 -18.64 -11.41 9.76
CA ALA A 39 -17.86 -10.30 10.32
C ALA A 39 -18.62 -8.94 10.31
N THR A 40 -19.87 -8.91 9.87
CA THR A 40 -20.79 -7.77 10.06
C THR A 40 -21.76 -7.98 11.22
N ASP A 41 -21.72 -9.12 11.87
CA ASP A 41 -22.48 -9.40 13.08
C ASP A 41 -21.75 -8.81 14.31
N SER A 42 -22.46 -7.98 15.08
CA SER A 42 -21.89 -7.29 16.25
C SER A 42 -21.45 -8.25 17.33
N ASP A 43 -22.19 -9.34 17.56
CA ASP A 43 -21.89 -10.30 18.61
C ASP A 43 -20.59 -11.07 18.28
N ILE A 44 -20.44 -11.47 17.01
CA ILE A 44 -19.22 -12.11 16.52
C ILE A 44 -18.03 -11.15 16.63
N MET A 45 -18.22 -9.89 16.26
CA MET A 45 -17.14 -8.91 16.30
C MET A 45 -16.77 -8.53 17.74
N GLU A 46 -17.73 -8.44 18.66
CA GLU A 46 -17.47 -8.21 20.09
C GLU A 46 -16.63 -9.34 20.69
N GLU A 47 -16.93 -10.59 20.34
CA GLU A 47 -16.21 -11.75 20.86
C GLU A 47 -14.82 -11.90 20.25
N GLU A 48 -14.69 -11.68 18.93
CA GLU A 48 -13.50 -12.11 18.19
C GLU A 48 -12.54 -10.96 17.84
N ALA A 49 -12.98 -9.68 17.84
CA ALA A 49 -12.13 -8.54 17.50
C ALA A 49 -11.41 -7.93 18.72
N VAL A 50 -11.93 -8.12 19.92
CA VAL A 50 -11.30 -7.57 21.13
C VAL A 50 -9.91 -8.17 21.35
N GLY A 51 -8.91 -7.30 21.56
CA GLY A 51 -7.52 -7.69 21.79
C GLY A 51 -6.77 -8.18 20.54
N VAL A 52 -7.32 -7.92 19.36
CA VAL A 52 -6.68 -8.23 18.06
C VAL A 52 -5.84 -7.04 17.63
N ASP A 53 -4.58 -7.29 17.23
CA ASP A 53 -3.65 -6.24 16.78
C ASP A 53 -3.99 -5.72 15.37
N ALA A 54 -4.47 -6.60 14.49
CA ALA A 54 -4.78 -6.27 13.11
C ALA A 54 -5.98 -7.06 12.57
N PHE A 55 -6.81 -6.42 11.78
CA PHE A 55 -7.98 -7.01 11.13
C PHE A 55 -7.90 -6.81 9.61
N ALA A 56 -8.14 -7.87 8.85
CA ALA A 56 -8.15 -7.83 7.38
C ALA A 56 -9.49 -8.35 6.85
N ALA A 57 -10.27 -7.47 6.24
CA ALA A 57 -11.53 -7.79 5.58
C ALA A 57 -11.26 -8.06 4.09
N LEU A 58 -11.40 -9.34 3.68
CA LEU A 58 -10.97 -9.84 2.37
C LEU A 58 -12.10 -10.65 1.68
N SER A 59 -13.36 -10.32 1.96
CA SER A 59 -14.49 -10.92 1.25
C SER A 59 -14.58 -10.36 -0.19
N ASP A 60 -15.44 -10.94 -1.01
CA ASP A 60 -15.73 -10.49 -2.37
C ASP A 60 -16.60 -9.22 -2.44
N ARG A 61 -17.09 -8.72 -1.29
CA ARG A 61 -17.98 -7.56 -1.18
C ARG A 61 -17.27 -6.37 -0.53
N SER A 62 -17.01 -5.34 -1.32
CA SER A 62 -16.35 -4.11 -0.85
C SER A 62 -17.07 -3.45 0.33
N GLU A 63 -18.40 -3.41 0.29
CA GLU A 63 -19.24 -2.81 1.33
C GLU A 63 -19.11 -3.55 2.66
N THR A 64 -19.15 -4.88 2.61
CA THR A 64 -18.94 -5.76 3.76
C THR A 64 -17.55 -5.52 4.36
N ASN A 65 -16.52 -5.46 3.52
CA ASN A 65 -15.14 -5.25 3.95
C ASN A 65 -14.97 -3.87 4.62
N ILE A 66 -15.59 -2.82 4.07
CA ILE A 66 -15.57 -1.48 4.67
C ILE A 66 -16.27 -1.49 6.03
N LEU A 67 -17.48 -2.06 6.10
CA LEU A 67 -18.27 -2.10 7.33
C LEU A 67 -17.56 -2.90 8.43
N SER A 68 -17.06 -4.09 8.12
CA SER A 68 -16.34 -4.93 9.08
C SER A 68 -15.08 -4.23 9.63
N CYS A 69 -14.35 -3.47 8.78
CA CYS A 69 -13.21 -2.66 9.23
C CYS A 69 -13.64 -1.52 10.16
N LEU A 70 -14.75 -0.84 9.90
CA LEU A 70 -15.28 0.19 10.80
C LEU A 70 -15.66 -0.42 12.15
N MET A 71 -16.40 -1.53 12.14
CA MET A 71 -16.79 -2.24 13.38
C MET A 71 -15.56 -2.71 14.18
N SER A 72 -14.57 -3.31 13.50
CA SER A 72 -13.35 -3.77 14.21
C SER A 72 -12.62 -2.63 14.92
N LYS A 73 -12.63 -1.42 14.37
CA LYS A 73 -12.05 -0.24 15.02
C LYS A 73 -12.81 0.18 16.27
N GLU A 74 -14.14 0.06 16.28
CA GLU A 74 -14.95 0.34 17.48
C GLU A 74 -14.58 -0.61 18.64
N TYR A 75 -14.17 -1.84 18.33
CA TYR A 75 -13.66 -2.81 19.30
C TYR A 75 -12.15 -2.66 19.61
N GLY A 76 -11.51 -1.58 19.14
CA GLY A 76 -10.15 -1.19 19.50
C GLY A 76 -9.05 -1.76 18.61
N VAL A 77 -9.37 -2.37 17.48
CA VAL A 77 -8.35 -2.82 16.53
C VAL A 77 -7.63 -1.63 15.88
N LEU A 78 -6.31 -1.58 16.03
CA LEU A 78 -5.51 -0.43 15.57
C LEU A 78 -5.18 -0.47 14.09
N LYS A 79 -4.95 -1.66 13.54
CA LYS A 79 -4.57 -1.85 12.12
C LYS A 79 -5.68 -2.58 11.38
N THR A 80 -6.29 -1.91 10.42
CA THR A 80 -7.34 -2.49 9.61
C THR A 80 -6.98 -2.42 8.13
N ILE A 81 -7.31 -3.46 7.40
CA ILE A 81 -7.06 -3.60 5.97
C ILE A 81 -8.36 -4.04 5.30
N ALA A 82 -8.86 -3.28 4.34
CA ALA A 82 -10.05 -3.63 3.55
C ALA A 82 -9.69 -3.86 2.09
N GLU A 83 -10.15 -4.96 1.52
CA GLU A 83 -10.16 -5.15 0.08
C GLU A 83 -11.37 -4.42 -0.52
N VAL A 84 -11.12 -3.47 -1.42
CA VAL A 84 -12.16 -2.66 -2.07
C VAL A 84 -11.95 -2.73 -3.59
N GLU A 85 -12.74 -3.57 -4.27
CA GLU A 85 -12.63 -3.76 -5.73
C GLU A 85 -13.24 -2.61 -6.52
N ASN A 86 -14.30 -2.01 -6.03
CA ASN A 86 -14.94 -0.88 -6.69
C ASN A 86 -14.14 0.40 -6.47
N ILE A 87 -13.54 0.93 -7.54
CA ILE A 87 -12.72 2.15 -7.50
C ILE A 87 -13.49 3.35 -6.94
N GLN A 88 -14.79 3.46 -7.19
CA GLN A 88 -15.62 4.54 -6.67
C GLN A 88 -15.71 4.50 -5.13
N PHE A 89 -15.68 3.31 -4.55
CA PHE A 89 -15.69 3.15 -3.09
C PHE A 89 -14.33 3.37 -2.45
N VAL A 90 -13.24 3.31 -3.20
CA VAL A 90 -11.88 3.56 -2.65
C VAL A 90 -11.81 4.95 -2.04
N HIS A 91 -12.22 5.99 -2.77
CA HIS A 91 -12.20 7.37 -2.27
C HIS A 91 -13.09 7.58 -1.05
N GLU A 92 -14.29 6.97 -1.04
CA GLU A 92 -15.19 7.08 0.12
C GLU A 92 -14.64 6.32 1.33
N ALA A 93 -14.05 5.15 1.13
CA ALA A 93 -13.43 4.36 2.18
C ALA A 93 -12.20 5.07 2.80
N GLU A 94 -11.41 5.78 1.98
CA GLU A 94 -10.31 6.63 2.46
C GLU A 94 -10.82 7.75 3.38
N ARG A 95 -11.93 8.39 3.01
CA ARG A 95 -12.56 9.46 3.81
C ARG A 95 -13.09 8.95 5.15
N LEU A 96 -13.55 7.71 5.20
CA LEU A 96 -14.02 7.06 6.42
C LEU A 96 -12.87 6.62 7.36
N ASN A 97 -11.62 6.78 6.92
CA ASN A 97 -10.44 6.39 7.70
C ASN A 97 -10.51 4.95 8.21
N ILE A 98 -10.95 4.03 7.34
CA ILE A 98 -11.10 2.61 7.69
C ILE A 98 -9.76 1.86 7.86
N GLY A 99 -8.66 2.50 7.59
CA GLY A 99 -7.31 1.91 7.60
C GLY A 99 -6.73 1.81 6.20
N SER A 100 -5.95 0.77 5.93
CA SER A 100 -5.36 0.54 4.61
C SER A 100 -6.37 -0.08 3.66
N ILE A 101 -6.41 0.44 2.43
CA ILE A 101 -7.27 -0.08 1.37
C ILE A 101 -6.43 -0.82 0.34
N ILE A 102 -6.89 -2.00 -0.04
CA ILE A 102 -6.28 -2.79 -1.10
C ILE A 102 -7.26 -2.91 -2.27
N ASN A 103 -6.83 -2.48 -3.45
CA ASN A 103 -7.53 -2.74 -4.69
C ASN A 103 -6.65 -3.61 -5.60
N LYS A 104 -7.08 -4.83 -5.86
CA LYS A 104 -6.30 -5.81 -6.65
C LYS A 104 -6.00 -5.33 -8.06
N LYS A 105 -6.91 -4.59 -8.70
CA LYS A 105 -6.75 -4.08 -10.06
C LYS A 105 -5.68 -2.98 -10.11
N LEU A 106 -5.70 -2.05 -9.14
CA LEU A 106 -4.68 -1.01 -9.03
C LEU A 106 -3.30 -1.59 -8.70
N LEU A 107 -3.24 -2.56 -7.78
CA LEU A 107 -1.98 -3.26 -7.48
C LEU A 107 -1.43 -4.00 -8.70
N ALA A 108 -2.28 -4.72 -9.44
CA ALA A 108 -1.85 -5.43 -10.64
C ALA A 108 -1.37 -4.46 -11.73
N SER A 109 -2.10 -3.38 -11.98
CA SER A 109 -1.70 -2.38 -12.98
C SER A 109 -0.40 -1.67 -12.60
N SER A 110 -0.22 -1.31 -11.33
CA SER A 110 1.04 -0.75 -10.82
C SER A 110 2.21 -1.73 -11.01
N ARG A 111 1.97 -3.02 -10.75
CA ARG A 111 3.01 -4.05 -10.94
C ARG A 111 3.38 -4.25 -12.40
N ILE A 112 2.38 -4.28 -13.30
CA ILE A 112 2.61 -4.36 -14.75
C ILE A 112 3.40 -3.13 -15.23
N PHE A 113 3.00 -1.95 -14.78
CA PHE A 113 3.70 -0.71 -15.11
C PHE A 113 5.15 -0.73 -14.63
N GLN A 114 5.42 -1.16 -13.40
CA GLN A 114 6.78 -1.36 -12.91
C GLN A 114 7.58 -2.33 -13.79
N MET A 115 7.00 -3.47 -14.17
CA MET A 115 7.69 -4.44 -15.03
C MET A 115 8.02 -3.90 -16.41
N LEU A 116 7.22 -2.97 -16.95
CA LEU A 116 7.49 -2.29 -18.22
C LEU A 116 8.61 -1.24 -18.08
N LEU A 117 8.69 -0.57 -16.91
CA LEU A 117 9.75 0.39 -16.62
C LEU A 117 11.07 -0.28 -16.24
N ASP A 118 11.02 -1.40 -15.51
CA ASP A 118 12.21 -2.15 -15.04
C ASP A 118 13.07 -2.69 -16.20
N SER A 119 12.58 -2.64 -17.44
CA SER A 119 13.41 -2.98 -18.62
C SER A 119 14.53 -1.96 -18.90
N GLU A 120 14.48 -0.75 -18.35
CA GLU A 120 15.53 0.28 -18.51
C GLU A 120 15.89 1.11 -17.27
N GLN A 121 15.11 1.11 -16.20
CA GLN A 121 15.40 1.92 -14.98
C GLN A 121 14.93 1.25 -13.70
N ASP A 122 15.85 1.02 -12.77
CA ASP A 122 15.58 0.48 -11.43
C ASP A 122 14.67 1.42 -10.59
N ASN A 123 13.62 0.85 -9.98
CA ASN A 123 12.93 1.37 -8.80
C ASN A 123 11.89 2.49 -8.91
N ALA A 124 11.08 2.58 -9.95
CA ALA A 124 9.87 3.38 -9.88
C ALA A 124 8.78 2.66 -9.05
N ARG A 125 8.46 3.17 -7.85
CA ARG A 125 7.33 2.70 -7.03
C ARG A 125 6.20 3.70 -7.13
N CYS A 126 5.12 3.37 -7.85
CA CYS A 126 3.90 4.15 -7.84
C CYS A 126 3.12 3.91 -6.53
N LEU A 127 2.89 4.96 -5.76
CA LEU A 127 1.91 4.96 -4.67
C LEU A 127 0.56 5.36 -5.25
N ALA A 128 -0.28 4.36 -5.56
CA ALA A 128 -1.54 4.54 -6.30
C ALA A 128 -2.71 5.14 -5.46
N LEU A 129 -2.46 5.70 -4.28
CA LEU A 129 -3.50 6.10 -3.33
C LEU A 129 -3.59 7.62 -3.08
N ALA A 130 -2.84 8.43 -3.80
CA ALA A 130 -2.95 9.88 -3.73
C ALA A 130 -3.00 10.44 -5.15
N ASP A 131 -3.49 11.66 -5.33
CA ASP A 131 -3.38 12.39 -6.60
C ASP A 131 -1.92 12.73 -6.96
N ALA A 132 -0.98 11.98 -6.39
CA ALA A 132 0.46 12.11 -6.57
C ALA A 132 1.11 10.74 -6.74
N GLU A 133 2.10 10.69 -7.60
CA GLU A 133 2.96 9.53 -7.83
C GLU A 133 4.31 9.77 -7.15
N VAL A 134 4.89 8.69 -6.61
CA VAL A 134 6.24 8.74 -6.03
C VAL A 134 7.12 7.77 -6.77
N ALA A 135 8.26 8.25 -7.24
CA ALA A 135 9.25 7.41 -7.88
C ALA A 135 10.63 7.59 -7.25
N GLU A 136 11.40 6.52 -7.24
CA GLU A 136 12.82 6.56 -6.99
C GLU A 136 13.54 6.56 -8.35
N VAL A 137 14.37 7.56 -8.58
CA VAL A 137 15.13 7.74 -9.81
C VAL A 137 16.62 7.70 -9.49
N VAL A 138 17.38 6.85 -10.19
CA VAL A 138 18.83 6.84 -10.05
C VAL A 138 19.45 7.85 -11.02
N ILE A 139 20.24 8.77 -10.51
CA ILE A 139 20.90 9.80 -11.31
C ILE A 139 22.04 9.15 -12.11
N LYS A 140 21.93 9.21 -13.42
CA LYS A 140 22.94 8.65 -14.34
C LYS A 140 24.17 9.55 -14.45
N GLU A 141 25.30 8.95 -14.79
CA GLU A 141 26.52 9.70 -15.10
C GLU A 141 26.31 10.62 -16.34
N GLY A 142 26.74 11.86 -16.23
CA GLY A 142 26.50 12.87 -17.27
C GLY A 142 25.11 13.52 -17.27
N SER A 143 24.26 13.21 -16.29
CA SER A 143 22.94 13.82 -16.17
C SER A 143 23.05 15.34 -16.02
N PRO A 144 22.24 16.12 -16.77
CA PRO A 144 22.15 17.58 -16.63
C PRO A 144 21.78 18.03 -15.19
N LEU A 145 21.11 17.15 -14.43
CA LEU A 145 20.70 17.41 -13.05
C LEU A 145 21.89 17.53 -12.09
N CYS A 146 23.08 17.03 -12.47
CA CYS A 146 24.31 17.17 -11.68
C CYS A 146 25.03 18.53 -11.89
N SER A 147 24.58 19.33 -12.85
CA SER A 147 25.31 20.54 -13.29
C SER A 147 25.18 21.70 -12.31
N LYS A 148 24.06 21.82 -11.60
CA LYS A 148 23.70 22.96 -10.74
C LYS A 148 23.07 22.49 -9.43
N ASP A 149 22.93 23.42 -8.49
CA ASP A 149 22.14 23.17 -7.28
C ASP A 149 20.66 23.06 -7.63
N VAL A 150 19.89 22.33 -6.82
CA VAL A 150 18.47 22.01 -7.09
C VAL A 150 17.65 23.28 -7.31
N LYS A 151 17.88 24.35 -6.56
CA LYS A 151 17.19 25.66 -6.73
C LYS A 151 17.40 26.29 -8.11
N ASP A 152 18.49 25.97 -8.79
CA ASP A 152 18.88 26.52 -10.10
C ASP A 152 18.52 25.57 -11.26
N LEU A 153 17.97 24.38 -10.94
CA LEU A 153 17.45 23.43 -11.91
C LEU A 153 16.06 23.87 -12.35
N LYS A 154 15.79 23.81 -13.65
CA LYS A 154 14.43 24.06 -14.18
C LYS A 154 13.58 22.81 -14.07
N ILE A 155 13.25 22.43 -12.83
CA ILE A 155 12.34 21.31 -12.55
C ILE A 155 10.92 21.83 -12.75
N PRO A 156 10.05 21.15 -13.54
CA PRO A 156 8.66 21.58 -13.70
C PRO A 156 7.93 21.57 -12.34
N ASP A 157 7.00 22.51 -12.15
CA ASP A 157 6.25 22.71 -10.90
C ASP A 157 5.45 21.46 -10.45
N ALA A 158 5.19 20.54 -11.39
CA ALA A 158 4.52 19.28 -11.09
C ALA A 158 5.41 18.26 -10.34
N PHE A 159 6.72 18.52 -10.18
CA PHE A 159 7.67 17.62 -9.56
C PHE A 159 8.31 18.23 -8.32
N THR A 160 8.47 17.40 -7.30
CA THR A 160 9.19 17.77 -6.07
C THR A 160 10.23 16.70 -5.75
N LEU A 161 11.48 17.12 -5.61
CA LEU A 161 12.54 16.26 -5.11
C LEU A 161 12.51 16.26 -3.58
N ALA A 162 12.10 15.15 -2.97
CA ALA A 162 11.89 15.10 -1.52
C ALA A 162 13.15 14.73 -0.76
N GLY A 163 13.82 13.67 -1.17
CA GLY A 163 15.00 13.15 -0.52
C GLY A 163 15.89 12.39 -1.47
N LEU A 164 17.07 12.03 -1.03
CA LEU A 164 17.97 11.14 -1.76
C LEU A 164 18.72 10.21 -0.83
N VAL A 165 19.16 9.09 -1.37
CA VAL A 165 20.13 8.20 -0.73
C VAL A 165 21.44 8.27 -1.50
N ARG A 166 22.52 8.61 -0.79
CA ARG A 166 23.91 8.67 -1.32
C ARG A 166 24.80 7.83 -0.44
N ASN A 167 25.48 6.86 -1.01
CA ASN A 167 26.38 5.95 -0.26
C ASN A 167 25.68 5.30 0.97
N GLY A 168 24.44 4.88 0.81
CA GLY A 168 23.62 4.26 1.87
C GLY A 168 23.11 5.22 2.95
N LYS A 169 23.33 6.53 2.82
CA LYS A 169 22.84 7.54 3.76
C LYS A 169 21.71 8.35 3.15
N GLY A 170 20.53 8.34 3.82
CA GLY A 170 19.39 9.17 3.45
C GLY A 170 19.58 10.63 3.85
N MET A 171 19.17 11.56 2.99
CA MET A 171 19.14 12.99 3.26
C MET A 171 17.97 13.66 2.55
N LEU A 172 17.47 14.75 3.15
CA LEU A 172 16.45 15.59 2.50
C LEU A 172 17.11 16.43 1.41
N VAL A 173 16.41 16.56 0.28
CA VAL A 173 16.83 17.48 -0.78
C VAL A 173 16.44 18.90 -0.38
N LYS A 174 17.41 19.82 -0.48
CA LYS A 174 17.24 21.26 -0.24
C LYS A 174 17.64 22.03 -1.50
N GLY A 175 17.30 23.31 -1.55
CA GLY A 175 17.63 24.17 -2.69
C GLY A 175 19.14 24.24 -3.00
N ASP A 176 19.98 24.12 -1.99
CA ASP A 176 21.45 24.11 -2.09
C ASP A 176 22.06 22.70 -2.28
N THR A 177 21.20 21.68 -2.38
CA THR A 177 21.66 20.31 -2.66
C THR A 177 22.11 20.20 -4.10
N ARG A 178 23.28 19.60 -4.31
CA ARG A 178 23.78 19.25 -5.63
C ARG A 178 23.71 17.74 -5.83
N LEU A 179 22.96 17.33 -6.85
CA LEU A 179 22.82 15.92 -7.19
C LEU A 179 24.10 15.37 -7.80
N GLN A 180 24.37 14.09 -7.59
CA GLN A 180 25.54 13.37 -8.09
C GLN A 180 25.12 12.10 -8.80
N ALA A 181 25.94 11.63 -9.72
CA ALA A 181 25.74 10.33 -10.34
C ALA A 181 25.73 9.23 -9.25
N GLY A 182 24.79 8.31 -9.36
CA GLY A 182 24.57 7.25 -8.38
C GLY A 182 23.66 7.64 -7.20
N ASP A 183 23.19 8.89 -7.12
CA ASP A 183 22.15 9.25 -6.13
C ASP A 183 20.83 8.57 -6.47
N HIS A 184 20.20 7.98 -5.47
CA HIS A 184 18.82 7.48 -5.53
C HIS A 184 17.90 8.57 -5.04
N VAL A 185 17.21 9.26 -5.93
CA VAL A 185 16.40 10.44 -5.62
C VAL A 185 14.91 10.08 -5.57
N VAL A 186 14.24 10.41 -4.49
CA VAL A 186 12.79 10.28 -4.34
C VAL A 186 12.10 11.51 -4.92
N VAL A 187 11.30 11.28 -5.94
CA VAL A 187 10.57 12.32 -6.69
C VAL A 187 9.08 12.14 -6.47
N PHE A 188 8.42 13.19 -6.05
CA PHE A 188 6.95 13.30 -6.07
C PHE A 188 6.52 14.02 -7.33
N CYS A 189 5.47 13.52 -7.99
CA CYS A 189 4.83 14.23 -9.09
C CYS A 189 3.31 14.16 -8.98
N MET A 190 2.64 15.18 -9.50
CA MET A 190 1.18 15.17 -9.62
C MET A 190 0.75 14.14 -10.66
N HIS A 191 -0.38 13.48 -10.40
CA HIS A 191 -0.90 12.38 -11.22
C HIS A 191 -0.90 12.71 -12.72
N GLY A 192 -0.39 11.78 -13.54
CA GLY A 192 -0.29 11.93 -15.00
C GLY A 192 0.88 12.79 -15.50
N SER A 193 1.76 13.27 -14.63
CA SER A 193 2.90 14.11 -15.04
C SER A 193 4.18 13.31 -15.37
N PHE A 194 4.25 12.02 -15.02
CA PHE A 194 5.46 11.19 -15.22
C PHE A 194 5.87 11.02 -16.68
N HIS A 195 4.91 11.07 -17.63
CA HIS A 195 5.20 10.99 -19.08
C HIS A 195 5.92 12.21 -19.67
N LYS A 196 6.23 13.22 -18.86
CA LYS A 196 6.91 14.45 -19.28
C LYS A 196 8.39 14.52 -18.88
N VAL A 197 8.95 13.42 -18.35
CA VAL A 197 10.33 13.34 -17.85
C VAL A 197 11.20 12.51 -18.81
N GLU A 198 11.06 12.70 -20.09
CA GLU A 198 12.06 12.26 -21.10
C GLU A 198 12.95 13.43 -21.54
#